data_5f3cfe9ef746d255c90d2170d89c3257
#
_entry.id   5f3cfe9ef746d255c90d2170d89c3257
#
_cell.length_a   1.000
_cell.length_b   1.000
_cell.length_c   1.000
_cell.angle_alpha   90.00
_cell.angle_beta   90.00
_cell.angle_gamma   90.00
#
_symmetry.space_group_name_H-M   'P 1'
#
loop_
_entity.id
_entity.type
_entity.pdbx_description
1 polymer ?
#
loop_
_entity_poly.entity_id
_entity_poly.type
_entity_poly.pdbx_seq_one_letter_code
_entity_poly.pdbx_strand_id
1 'polypeptide(L)'
;MRRLLDRFSLKGERAKPLEPGFYSYMAPPSHPFNYRLHLRVEPSGDGLMTVNASTVLHLNQTATECAYHFIRLTPPDQVAEQLSKRYRVSKGQAAEDYADFARKIQALIETPDLDPVTYLDFERTAPFTKQLSAPYRLDIALTYKLPTGSPRGATPHKRVAKELSTGQWKQVIEKAHAAGIPHIVFTGGEPTLRADLAELLMRAEDLGLVTGVITDGIKLADTRYLKTLLDAGLDHAMIVLQPSKAQTWDSLASFAYWREVLNDDIFIAAHLTMTKQNAKQINALIDRIAESGVRALSLSAADAALEPKLQAARDHAAMADLPLVWDLPVPYTALNPVSLELKAAKGRKQPDGAGKAWLYVEPDGDVLPGQGINKVLGNMLMDEWGKIWKSKG
;
A
#
# COMPACT_ATOMS: atom_id res chain seq x y z
N MET A 1 16.76 -31.64 -2.23
CA MET A 1 15.43 -31.34 -2.80
C MET A 1 15.60 -30.23 -3.84
N ARG A 2 15.42 -30.48 -5.12
CA ARG A 2 15.47 -29.41 -6.15
C ARG A 2 14.24 -28.53 -5.98
N ARG A 3 14.43 -27.22 -5.87
CA ARG A 3 13.39 -26.24 -5.62
C ARG A 3 12.37 -26.22 -6.75
N LEU A 4 11.08 -26.10 -6.44
CA LEU A 4 9.96 -26.15 -7.39
C LEU A 4 10.13 -25.16 -8.55
N LEU A 5 10.68 -23.99 -8.27
CA LEU A 5 10.90 -22.91 -9.25
C LEU A 5 12.09 -23.18 -10.20
N ASP A 6 13.02 -24.06 -9.84
CA ASP A 6 14.15 -24.46 -10.71
C ASP A 6 13.80 -25.64 -11.64
N ARG A 7 12.71 -26.36 -11.39
CA ARG A 7 12.32 -27.54 -12.18
C ARG A 7 11.98 -27.21 -13.63
N PHE A 8 11.57 -25.98 -13.94
CA PHE A 8 11.24 -25.54 -15.29
C PHE A 8 12.44 -24.95 -16.06
N SER A 9 13.65 -24.98 -15.50
CA SER A 9 14.87 -24.63 -16.25
C SER A 9 15.28 -25.75 -17.18
N LEU A 10 14.48 -25.98 -18.22
CA LEU A 10 14.88 -26.86 -19.31
C LEU A 10 15.90 -26.16 -20.20
N LYS A 11 17.02 -26.85 -20.51
CA LYS A 11 17.94 -26.51 -21.57
C LYS A 11 17.21 -26.62 -22.93
N GLY A 12 16.57 -25.56 -23.33
CA GLY A 12 15.83 -25.46 -24.58
C GLY A 12 15.35 -24.02 -24.77
N GLU A 13 14.96 -23.65 -25.97
CA GLU A 13 14.40 -22.31 -26.26
C GLU A 13 13.37 -21.93 -25.19
N ARG A 14 13.59 -20.77 -24.52
CA ARG A 14 12.63 -20.26 -23.54
C ARG A 14 11.30 -20.01 -24.23
N ALA A 15 10.20 -20.46 -23.64
CA ALA A 15 8.88 -20.13 -24.12
C ALA A 15 8.74 -18.61 -24.24
N LYS A 16 8.07 -18.12 -25.28
CA LYS A 16 7.83 -16.67 -25.43
C LYS A 16 7.10 -16.19 -24.16
N PRO A 17 7.58 -15.16 -23.47
CA PRO A 17 6.93 -14.63 -22.26
C PRO A 17 5.47 -14.24 -22.56
N LEU A 18 4.65 -14.17 -21.50
CA LEU A 18 3.36 -13.48 -21.56
C LEU A 18 3.59 -12.02 -21.95
N GLU A 19 2.66 -11.44 -22.66
CA GLU A 19 2.71 -10.00 -22.97
C GLU A 19 2.67 -9.20 -21.65
N PRO A 20 3.52 -8.16 -21.53
CA PRO A 20 3.48 -7.28 -20.36
C PRO A 20 2.10 -6.69 -20.15
N GLY A 21 1.64 -6.68 -18.90
CA GLY A 21 0.31 -6.19 -18.60
C GLY A 21 0.00 -6.22 -17.10
N PHE A 22 -1.15 -5.66 -16.76
CA PHE A 22 -1.66 -5.63 -15.40
C PHE A 22 -3.02 -6.32 -15.35
N TYR A 23 -3.14 -7.31 -14.49
CA TYR A 23 -4.32 -8.16 -14.33
C TYR A 23 -4.75 -8.11 -12.88
N SER A 24 -6.05 -7.96 -12.64
CA SER A 24 -6.63 -7.94 -11.30
C SER A 24 -7.81 -8.89 -11.19
N TYR A 25 -8.03 -9.36 -9.98
CA TYR A 25 -9.22 -10.10 -9.59
C TYR A 25 -9.67 -9.61 -8.21
N MET A 26 -10.94 -9.36 -8.07
CA MET A 26 -11.59 -9.05 -6.81
C MET A 26 -12.60 -10.14 -6.49
N ALA A 27 -12.53 -10.69 -5.29
CA ALA A 27 -13.49 -11.70 -4.85
C ALA A 27 -14.92 -11.12 -4.87
N PRO A 28 -15.90 -11.88 -5.37
CA PRO A 28 -17.28 -11.43 -5.32
C PRO A 28 -17.78 -11.37 -3.86
N PRO A 29 -18.77 -10.53 -3.54
CA PRO A 29 -19.30 -10.41 -2.18
C PRO A 29 -19.82 -11.71 -1.56
N SER A 30 -20.13 -12.72 -2.40
CA SER A 30 -20.56 -14.06 -1.97
C SER A 30 -19.39 -14.98 -1.55
N HIS A 31 -18.14 -14.57 -1.79
CA HIS A 31 -16.98 -15.36 -1.39
C HIS A 31 -16.76 -15.25 0.13
N PRO A 32 -16.37 -16.34 0.84
CA PRO A 32 -16.20 -16.32 2.30
C PRO A 32 -15.04 -15.41 2.75
N PHE A 33 -14.09 -15.10 1.86
CA PHE A 33 -12.98 -14.21 2.12
C PHE A 33 -13.06 -13.01 1.17
N ASN A 34 -12.89 -11.79 1.70
CA ASN A 34 -12.71 -10.60 0.89
C ASN A 34 -11.23 -10.50 0.51
N TYR A 35 -10.91 -10.58 -0.77
CA TYR A 35 -9.53 -10.48 -1.24
C TYR A 35 -9.41 -9.90 -2.65
N ARG A 36 -8.26 -9.31 -2.91
CA ARG A 36 -7.86 -8.79 -4.22
C ARG A 36 -6.52 -9.37 -4.63
N LEU A 37 -6.43 -9.76 -5.88
CA LEU A 37 -5.19 -10.23 -6.51
C LEU A 37 -4.80 -9.27 -7.62
N HIS A 38 -3.54 -8.90 -7.66
CA HIS A 38 -2.98 -8.12 -8.75
C HIS A 38 -1.76 -8.85 -9.29
N LEU A 39 -1.68 -9.00 -10.59
CA LEU A 39 -0.52 -9.54 -11.29
C LEU A 39 -0.03 -8.53 -12.31
N ARG A 40 1.17 -8.04 -12.13
CA ARG A 40 1.90 -7.30 -13.14
C ARG A 40 2.90 -8.22 -13.83
N VAL A 41 2.75 -8.39 -15.13
CA VAL A 41 3.71 -9.10 -15.98
C VAL A 41 4.73 -8.09 -16.47
N GLU A 42 5.97 -8.28 -16.10
CA GLU A 42 7.10 -7.40 -16.46
C GLU A 42 7.58 -7.71 -17.91
N PRO A 43 8.27 -6.77 -18.57
CA PRO A 43 8.82 -7.01 -19.92
C PRO A 43 9.77 -8.21 -20.01
N SER A 44 10.36 -8.65 -18.92
CA SER A 44 11.18 -9.87 -18.84
C SER A 44 10.37 -11.16 -18.90
N GLY A 45 9.04 -11.10 -18.70
CA GLY A 45 8.15 -12.24 -18.49
C GLY A 45 8.04 -12.68 -17.04
N ASP A 46 8.84 -12.13 -16.13
CA ASP A 46 8.66 -12.32 -14.69
C ASP A 46 7.40 -11.60 -14.21
N GLY A 47 6.83 -12.06 -13.10
CA GLY A 47 5.64 -11.46 -12.53
C GLY A 47 5.86 -10.86 -11.15
N LEU A 48 5.06 -9.85 -10.87
CA LEU A 48 4.83 -9.35 -9.53
C LEU A 48 3.38 -9.61 -9.18
N MET A 49 3.13 -10.53 -8.24
CA MET A 49 1.80 -10.79 -7.73
C MET A 49 1.63 -10.16 -6.34
N THR A 50 0.53 -9.47 -6.14
CA THR A 50 0.18 -8.86 -4.86
C THR A 50 -1.15 -9.43 -4.37
N VAL A 51 -1.18 -9.86 -3.12
CA VAL A 51 -2.39 -10.31 -2.41
C VAL A 51 -2.74 -9.24 -1.38
N ASN A 52 -3.91 -8.65 -1.47
CA ASN A 52 -4.45 -7.62 -0.55
C ASN A 52 -3.51 -6.43 -0.30
N ALA A 53 -2.67 -6.04 -1.26
CA ALA A 53 -1.62 -5.02 -1.14
C ALA A 53 -0.59 -5.25 0.01
N SER A 54 -0.72 -6.33 0.78
CA SER A 54 0.16 -6.66 1.91
C SER A 54 1.25 -7.65 1.53
N THR A 55 0.90 -8.73 0.83
CA THR A 55 1.84 -9.78 0.43
C THR A 55 2.27 -9.59 -1.02
N VAL A 56 3.58 -9.44 -1.24
CA VAL A 56 4.18 -9.25 -2.56
C VAL A 56 5.04 -10.45 -2.92
N LEU A 57 4.70 -11.12 -4.02
CA LEU A 57 5.40 -12.30 -4.54
C LEU A 57 6.12 -11.95 -5.84
N HIS A 58 7.41 -12.23 -5.91
CA HIS A 58 8.20 -12.17 -7.13
C HIS A 58 8.19 -13.53 -7.81
N LEU A 59 7.58 -13.59 -8.98
CA LEU A 59 7.36 -14.81 -9.73
C LEU A 59 8.33 -14.89 -10.92
N ASN A 60 8.90 -16.05 -11.17
CA ASN A 60 9.57 -16.33 -12.44
C ASN A 60 8.53 -16.50 -13.56
N GLN A 61 8.98 -16.58 -14.80
CA GLN A 61 8.11 -16.67 -15.99
C GLN A 61 7.04 -17.76 -15.88
N THR A 62 7.37 -18.94 -15.35
CA THR A 62 6.42 -20.06 -15.25
C THR A 62 5.38 -19.82 -14.16
N ALA A 63 5.82 -19.38 -12.98
CA ALA A 63 4.92 -19.04 -11.89
C ALA A 63 4.03 -17.83 -12.26
N THR A 64 4.54 -16.91 -13.09
CA THR A 64 3.76 -15.80 -13.65
C THR A 64 2.62 -16.29 -14.51
N GLU A 65 2.86 -17.31 -15.34
CA GLU A 65 1.82 -17.92 -16.18
C GLU A 65 0.77 -18.67 -15.32
N CYS A 66 1.21 -19.38 -14.28
CA CYS A 66 0.29 -19.97 -13.30
C CYS A 66 -0.57 -18.89 -12.63
N ALA A 67 0.03 -17.78 -12.19
CA ALA A 67 -0.68 -16.65 -11.59
C ALA A 67 -1.68 -16.01 -12.56
N TYR A 68 -1.30 -15.86 -13.83
CA TYR A 68 -2.18 -15.33 -14.87
C TYR A 68 -3.42 -16.21 -15.04
N HIS A 69 -3.26 -17.52 -15.13
CA HIS A 69 -4.38 -18.44 -15.25
C HIS A 69 -5.23 -18.50 -13.97
N PHE A 70 -4.60 -18.38 -12.79
CA PHE A 70 -5.29 -18.35 -11.50
C PHE A 70 -6.22 -17.13 -11.41
N ILE A 71 -5.72 -15.94 -11.72
CA ILE A 71 -6.49 -14.67 -11.73
C ILE A 71 -7.63 -14.72 -12.77
N ARG A 72 -7.39 -15.37 -13.92
CA ARG A 72 -8.37 -15.51 -14.99
C ARG A 72 -9.38 -16.63 -14.74
N LEU A 73 -9.29 -17.34 -13.62
CA LEU A 73 -10.13 -18.48 -13.28
C LEU A 73 -10.15 -19.56 -14.39
N THR A 74 -9.01 -19.74 -15.09
CA THR A 74 -8.90 -20.74 -16.15
C THR A 74 -9.04 -22.14 -15.56
N PRO A 75 -9.87 -23.02 -16.13
CA PRO A 75 -10.03 -24.38 -15.62
C PRO A 75 -8.69 -25.14 -15.55
N PRO A 76 -8.40 -25.87 -14.46
CA PRO A 76 -7.09 -26.53 -14.23
C PRO A 76 -6.62 -27.43 -15.37
N ASP A 77 -7.54 -28.17 -15.98
CA ASP A 77 -7.21 -29.04 -17.12
C ASP A 77 -6.73 -28.29 -18.37
N GLN A 78 -7.30 -27.10 -18.61
CA GLN A 78 -6.88 -26.22 -19.70
C GLN A 78 -5.54 -25.58 -19.37
N VAL A 79 -5.29 -25.20 -18.10
CA VAL A 79 -3.99 -24.68 -17.66
C VAL A 79 -2.90 -25.74 -17.88
N ALA A 80 -3.13 -26.96 -17.41
CA ALA A 80 -2.17 -28.07 -17.59
C ALA A 80 -1.85 -28.33 -19.07
N GLU A 81 -2.86 -28.26 -19.95
CA GLU A 81 -2.67 -28.43 -21.39
C GLU A 81 -1.84 -27.28 -21.98
N GLN A 82 -2.13 -26.02 -21.62
CA GLN A 82 -1.40 -24.86 -22.13
C GLN A 82 0.05 -24.87 -21.65
N LEU A 83 0.29 -25.08 -20.35
CA LEU A 83 1.63 -25.15 -19.77
C LEU A 83 2.46 -26.28 -20.38
N SER A 84 1.86 -27.48 -20.59
CA SER A 84 2.58 -28.61 -21.16
C SER A 84 3.07 -28.33 -22.58
N LYS A 85 2.27 -27.62 -23.40
CA LYS A 85 2.65 -27.23 -24.77
C LYS A 85 3.76 -26.20 -24.79
N ARG A 86 3.72 -25.22 -23.81
CA ARG A 86 4.68 -24.11 -23.79
C ARG A 86 6.03 -24.49 -23.18
N TYR A 87 6.03 -25.32 -22.15
CA TYR A 87 7.24 -25.63 -21.36
C TYR A 87 7.78 -27.03 -21.59
N ARG A 88 7.24 -27.79 -22.56
CA ARG A 88 7.69 -29.15 -22.89
C ARG A 88 7.73 -30.11 -21.69
N VAL A 89 6.79 -29.97 -20.79
CA VAL A 89 6.57 -30.87 -19.65
C VAL A 89 5.38 -31.77 -19.90
N SER A 90 5.27 -32.88 -19.17
CA SER A 90 4.07 -33.72 -19.27
C SER A 90 2.84 -32.97 -18.74
N LYS A 91 1.65 -33.28 -19.29
CA LYS A 91 0.41 -32.67 -18.79
C LYS A 91 0.18 -32.98 -17.31
N GLY A 92 0.55 -34.18 -16.84
CA GLY A 92 0.47 -34.57 -15.42
C GLY A 92 1.36 -33.66 -14.53
N GLN A 93 2.62 -33.47 -14.92
CA GLN A 93 3.53 -32.57 -14.18
C GLN A 93 3.02 -31.14 -14.18
N ALA A 94 2.54 -30.62 -15.32
CA ALA A 94 1.97 -29.27 -15.39
C ALA A 94 0.73 -29.11 -14.48
N ALA A 95 -0.10 -30.14 -14.39
CA ALA A 95 -1.26 -30.16 -13.49
C ALA A 95 -0.85 -30.13 -12.01
N GLU A 96 0.14 -30.94 -11.60
CA GLU A 96 0.66 -30.98 -10.24
C GLU A 96 1.28 -29.65 -9.83
N ASP A 97 2.11 -29.05 -10.70
CA ASP A 97 2.78 -27.78 -10.43
C ASP A 97 1.77 -26.62 -10.32
N TYR A 98 0.75 -26.58 -11.19
CA TYR A 98 -0.31 -25.60 -11.09
C TYR A 98 -1.16 -25.78 -9.82
N ALA A 99 -1.49 -27.02 -9.47
CA ALA A 99 -2.25 -27.31 -8.25
C ALA A 99 -1.48 -26.91 -6.99
N ASP A 100 -0.15 -27.11 -6.96
CA ASP A 100 0.71 -26.65 -5.87
C ASP A 100 0.73 -25.13 -5.77
N PHE A 101 0.90 -24.44 -6.91
CA PHE A 101 0.83 -22.98 -6.96
C PHE A 101 -0.52 -22.46 -6.45
N ALA A 102 -1.63 -22.99 -6.98
CA ALA A 102 -2.98 -22.58 -6.60
C ALA A 102 -3.24 -22.77 -5.10
N ARG A 103 -2.82 -23.91 -4.52
CA ARG A 103 -2.94 -24.20 -3.08
C ARG A 103 -2.16 -23.17 -2.23
N LYS A 104 -0.96 -22.76 -2.66
CA LYS A 104 -0.14 -21.76 -1.98
C LYS A 104 -0.81 -20.37 -2.00
N ILE A 105 -1.35 -19.96 -3.14
CA ILE A 105 -2.07 -18.70 -3.22
C ILE A 105 -3.34 -18.73 -2.38
N GLN A 106 -4.07 -19.84 -2.42
CA GLN A 106 -5.26 -20.02 -1.58
C GLN A 106 -4.92 -19.92 -0.07
N ALA A 107 -3.81 -20.50 0.37
CA ALA A 107 -3.37 -20.38 1.76
C ALA A 107 -3.09 -18.93 2.17
N LEU A 108 -2.51 -18.10 1.26
CA LEU A 108 -2.29 -16.67 1.50
C LEU A 108 -3.59 -15.85 1.54
N ILE A 109 -4.62 -16.30 0.82
CA ILE A 109 -5.95 -15.69 0.85
C ILE A 109 -6.67 -16.01 2.18
N GLU A 110 -6.60 -17.27 2.61
CA GLU A 110 -7.34 -17.77 3.77
C GLU A 110 -6.68 -17.45 5.12
N THR A 111 -5.37 -17.20 5.10
CA THR A 111 -4.60 -16.95 6.34
C THR A 111 -3.94 -15.57 6.26
N PRO A 112 -4.53 -14.55 6.88
CA PRO A 112 -3.92 -13.23 6.97
C PRO A 112 -2.52 -13.30 7.59
N ASP A 113 -1.59 -12.48 7.09
CA ASP A 113 -0.22 -12.32 7.59
C ASP A 113 0.66 -13.61 7.54
N LEU A 114 0.22 -14.63 6.79
CA LEU A 114 1.03 -15.84 6.57
C LEU A 114 2.34 -15.47 5.86
N ASP A 115 3.49 -15.78 6.48
CA ASP A 115 4.79 -15.58 5.82
C ASP A 115 4.99 -16.59 4.68
N PRO A 116 4.97 -16.13 3.41
CA PRO A 116 5.09 -17.03 2.25
C PRO A 116 6.44 -17.73 2.18
N VAL A 117 7.49 -17.13 2.75
CA VAL A 117 8.84 -17.71 2.75
C VAL A 117 8.93 -18.88 3.73
N THR A 118 8.42 -18.69 4.93
CA THR A 118 8.53 -19.69 6.01
C THR A 118 7.58 -20.87 5.79
N TYR A 119 6.36 -20.62 5.34
CA TYR A 119 5.30 -21.64 5.31
C TYR A 119 4.99 -22.21 3.93
N LEU A 120 5.33 -21.47 2.86
CA LEU A 120 4.93 -21.85 1.49
C LEU A 120 6.11 -22.02 0.54
N ASP A 121 7.35 -22.04 1.02
CA ASP A 121 8.57 -22.21 0.21
C ASP A 121 8.75 -21.18 -0.91
N PHE A 122 8.19 -19.97 -0.77
CA PHE A 122 8.54 -18.89 -1.68
C PHE A 122 9.96 -18.37 -1.42
N GLU A 123 10.65 -17.98 -2.47
CA GLU A 123 11.99 -17.42 -2.30
C GLU A 123 11.95 -16.04 -1.64
N ARG A 124 12.80 -15.85 -0.61
CA ARG A 124 13.02 -14.53 -0.05
C ARG A 124 13.82 -13.69 -1.03
N THR A 125 13.17 -12.69 -1.59
CA THR A 125 13.87 -11.68 -2.39
C THR A 125 14.27 -10.53 -1.47
N ALA A 126 15.52 -10.06 -1.58
CA ALA A 126 15.93 -8.87 -0.84
C ALA A 126 15.04 -7.67 -1.26
N PRO A 127 14.53 -6.91 -0.29
CA PRO A 127 13.62 -5.81 -0.60
C PRO A 127 14.21 -4.83 -1.62
N PHE A 128 13.39 -4.39 -2.58
CA PHE A 128 13.69 -3.32 -3.55
C PHE A 128 14.91 -3.54 -4.44
N THR A 129 15.34 -4.81 -4.65
CA THR A 129 16.52 -5.14 -5.47
C THR A 129 16.18 -5.42 -6.93
N LYS A 130 14.95 -5.80 -7.26
CA LYS A 130 14.53 -6.04 -8.64
C LYS A 130 14.17 -4.74 -9.35
N GLN A 131 14.52 -4.66 -10.64
CA GLN A 131 14.04 -3.59 -11.51
C GLN A 131 12.59 -3.91 -11.91
N LEU A 132 11.68 -3.01 -11.53
CA LEU A 132 10.26 -3.12 -11.81
C LEU A 132 9.83 -2.03 -12.81
N SER A 133 8.75 -2.27 -13.53
CA SER A 133 8.14 -1.30 -14.46
C SER A 133 7.32 -0.20 -13.76
N ALA A 134 6.95 -0.42 -12.49
CA ALA A 134 6.23 0.52 -11.64
C ALA A 134 6.45 0.20 -10.15
N PRO A 135 6.14 1.12 -9.23
CA PRO A 135 6.18 0.85 -7.78
C PRO A 135 5.04 -0.08 -7.35
N TYR A 136 5.04 -0.47 -6.09
CA TYR A 136 3.93 -1.21 -5.46
C TYR A 136 2.81 -0.28 -5.03
N ARG A 137 3.14 0.97 -4.67
CA ARG A 137 2.20 1.93 -4.10
C ARG A 137 2.45 3.35 -4.62
N LEU A 138 1.37 4.11 -4.73
CA LEU A 138 1.38 5.54 -5.00
C LEU A 138 0.74 6.28 -3.83
N ASP A 139 1.51 7.13 -3.17
CA ASP A 139 1.03 8.01 -2.11
C ASP A 139 0.60 9.34 -2.73
N ILE A 140 -0.68 9.68 -2.66
CA ILE A 140 -1.27 10.85 -3.32
C ILE A 140 -1.63 11.91 -2.28
N ALA A 141 -0.91 13.02 -2.27
CA ALA A 141 -1.29 14.20 -1.52
C ALA A 141 -2.43 14.94 -2.25
N LEU A 142 -3.65 14.64 -1.88
CA LEU A 142 -4.83 15.25 -2.54
C LEU A 142 -4.91 16.76 -2.33
N THR A 143 -4.41 17.26 -1.21
CA THR A 143 -4.42 18.66 -0.83
C THR A 143 -3.35 18.95 0.22
N TYR A 144 -2.85 20.17 0.26
CA TYR A 144 -2.03 20.65 1.37
C TYR A 144 -2.80 21.52 2.37
N LYS A 145 -4.12 21.56 2.26
CA LYS A 145 -4.98 22.21 3.26
C LYS A 145 -4.96 21.42 4.56
N LEU A 146 -5.02 22.16 5.66
CA LEU A 146 -5.14 21.63 7.01
C LEU A 146 -6.39 22.18 7.69
N PRO A 147 -6.89 21.51 8.75
CA PRO A 147 -8.01 22.01 9.54
C PRO A 147 -7.74 23.42 10.08
N THR A 148 -8.81 24.19 10.26
CA THR A 148 -8.76 25.56 10.83
C THR A 148 -8.01 25.54 12.16
N GLY A 149 -7.14 26.53 12.35
CA GLY A 149 -6.29 26.64 13.56
C GLY A 149 -4.94 25.92 13.45
N SER A 150 -4.67 25.22 12.36
CA SER A 150 -3.35 24.62 12.11
C SER A 150 -2.27 25.71 11.91
N PRO A 151 -1.01 25.42 12.30
CA PRO A 151 0.08 26.39 12.16
C PRO A 151 0.32 26.78 10.69
N ARG A 152 0.53 28.07 10.44
CA ARG A 152 0.92 28.55 9.12
C ARG A 152 2.26 27.94 8.71
N GLY A 153 2.36 27.44 7.47
CA GLY A 153 3.59 26.85 6.95
C GLY A 153 3.88 25.42 7.45
N ALA A 154 2.89 24.72 8.03
CA ALA A 154 3.04 23.32 8.37
C ALA A 154 3.10 22.43 7.10
N THR A 155 2.44 22.84 6.01
CA THR A 155 2.46 22.14 4.72
C THR A 155 3.30 22.89 3.68
N PRO A 156 3.81 22.20 2.65
CA PRO A 156 4.59 22.80 1.56
C PRO A 156 3.71 23.49 0.49
N HIS A 157 2.62 24.14 0.90
CA HIS A 157 1.65 24.77 -0.01
C HIS A 157 2.27 25.75 -1.03
N LYS A 158 3.46 26.30 -0.74
CA LYS A 158 4.18 27.21 -1.67
C LYS A 158 4.79 26.48 -2.87
N ARG A 159 4.95 25.15 -2.80
CA ARG A 159 5.42 24.34 -3.92
C ARG A 159 4.32 24.09 -4.96
N VAL A 160 3.07 24.18 -4.54
CA VAL A 160 1.89 23.85 -5.34
C VAL A 160 1.21 25.13 -5.81
N ALA A 161 1.27 25.41 -7.09
CA ALA A 161 0.63 26.60 -7.65
C ALA A 161 -0.90 26.46 -7.70
N LYS A 162 -1.39 25.25 -8.03
CA LYS A 162 -2.81 24.95 -8.14
C LYS A 162 -3.06 23.45 -7.90
N GLU A 163 -3.91 23.13 -6.94
CA GLU A 163 -4.32 21.75 -6.70
C GLU A 163 -5.18 21.20 -7.84
N LEU A 164 -5.02 19.93 -8.15
CA LEU A 164 -5.78 19.24 -9.20
C LEU A 164 -7.27 19.16 -8.87
N SER A 165 -8.08 19.26 -9.92
CA SER A 165 -9.53 19.03 -9.88
C SER A 165 -9.83 17.52 -9.75
N THR A 166 -11.08 17.19 -9.40
CA THR A 166 -11.59 15.82 -9.34
C THR A 166 -11.32 15.04 -10.64
N GLY A 167 -11.63 15.65 -11.80
CA GLY A 167 -11.42 15.02 -13.10
C GLY A 167 -9.93 14.74 -13.39
N GLN A 168 -9.03 15.65 -12.98
CA GLN A 168 -7.59 15.45 -13.13
C GLN A 168 -7.07 14.35 -12.18
N TRP A 169 -7.57 14.28 -10.95
CA TRP A 169 -7.23 13.18 -10.05
C TRP A 169 -7.70 11.82 -10.56
N LYS A 170 -8.88 11.73 -11.18
CA LYS A 170 -9.32 10.49 -11.84
C LYS A 170 -8.36 10.06 -12.95
N GLN A 171 -7.86 11.01 -13.76
CA GLN A 171 -6.84 10.70 -14.78
C GLN A 171 -5.52 10.21 -14.16
N VAL A 172 -5.10 10.76 -13.01
CA VAL A 172 -3.93 10.28 -12.26
C VAL A 172 -4.14 8.84 -11.78
N ILE A 173 -5.32 8.52 -11.22
CA ILE A 173 -5.68 7.18 -10.76
C ILE A 173 -5.69 6.19 -11.94
N GLU A 174 -6.27 6.57 -13.07
CA GLU A 174 -6.29 5.77 -14.30
C GLU A 174 -4.88 5.52 -14.84
N LYS A 175 -4.02 6.54 -14.84
CA LYS A 175 -2.61 6.38 -15.25
C LYS A 175 -1.85 5.46 -14.28
N ALA A 176 -2.10 5.53 -12.98
CA ALA A 176 -1.50 4.62 -12.00
C ALA A 176 -1.92 3.16 -12.25
N HIS A 177 -3.22 2.93 -12.49
CA HIS A 177 -3.73 1.62 -12.89
C HIS A 177 -3.08 1.11 -14.18
N ALA A 178 -3.04 1.94 -15.24
CA ALA A 178 -2.43 1.57 -16.53
C ALA A 178 -0.92 1.27 -16.40
N ALA A 179 -0.23 1.91 -15.45
CA ALA A 179 1.16 1.61 -15.09
C ALA A 179 1.33 0.31 -14.29
N GLY A 180 0.24 -0.31 -13.83
CA GLY A 180 0.25 -1.52 -13.03
C GLY A 180 0.56 -1.28 -11.55
N ILE A 181 0.19 -0.12 -11.00
CA ILE A 181 0.31 0.19 -9.57
C ILE A 181 -0.95 -0.29 -8.86
N PRO A 182 -0.88 -1.31 -7.98
CA PRO A 182 -2.06 -1.94 -7.40
C PRO A 182 -2.66 -1.18 -6.21
N HIS A 183 -1.92 -0.25 -5.61
CA HIS A 183 -2.27 0.34 -4.34
C HIS A 183 -2.11 1.87 -4.35
N ILE A 184 -3.14 2.58 -3.93
CA ILE A 184 -3.16 4.04 -3.78
C ILE A 184 -3.44 4.41 -2.33
N VAL A 185 -2.64 5.32 -1.77
CA VAL A 185 -2.87 5.90 -0.44
C VAL A 185 -3.10 7.40 -0.56
N PHE A 186 -4.29 7.85 -0.19
CA PHE A 186 -4.64 9.26 -0.16
C PHE A 186 -4.15 9.91 1.14
N THR A 187 -3.39 10.98 1.00
CA THR A 187 -2.71 11.70 2.10
C THR A 187 -2.57 13.19 1.77
N GLY A 188 -1.58 13.86 2.34
CA GLY A 188 -1.21 15.24 2.05
C GLY A 188 -1.15 16.10 3.31
N GLY A 189 -2.03 17.12 3.40
CA GLY A 189 -2.45 17.76 4.64
C GLY A 189 -3.56 16.92 5.26
N GLU A 190 -4.84 17.33 5.04
CA GLU A 190 -5.99 16.54 5.51
C GLU A 190 -6.90 16.19 4.32
N PRO A 191 -6.84 14.94 3.82
CA PRO A 191 -7.59 14.53 2.63
C PRO A 191 -9.10 14.61 2.80
N THR A 192 -9.62 14.42 4.02
CA THR A 192 -11.06 14.50 4.30
C THR A 192 -11.64 15.93 4.14
N LEU A 193 -10.79 16.95 4.02
CA LEU A 193 -11.25 18.32 3.69
C LEU A 193 -11.73 18.43 2.25
N ARG A 194 -11.35 17.49 1.37
CA ARG A 194 -11.89 17.44 0.01
C ARG A 194 -13.28 16.81 0.00
N ALA A 195 -14.22 17.48 -0.63
CA ALA A 195 -15.58 16.97 -0.76
C ALA A 195 -15.71 15.77 -1.71
N ASP A 196 -14.75 15.63 -2.63
CA ASP A 196 -14.70 14.61 -3.67
C ASP A 196 -13.89 13.35 -3.28
N LEU A 197 -13.47 13.20 -2.02
CA LEU A 197 -12.69 12.04 -1.56
C LEU A 197 -13.40 10.71 -1.85
N ALA A 198 -14.69 10.61 -1.53
CA ALA A 198 -15.46 9.40 -1.81
C ALA A 198 -15.54 9.08 -3.31
N GLU A 199 -15.67 10.09 -4.17
CA GLU A 199 -15.70 9.92 -5.62
C GLU A 199 -14.35 9.43 -6.18
N LEU A 200 -13.24 9.83 -5.57
CA LEU A 200 -11.89 9.37 -5.94
C LEU A 200 -11.64 7.94 -5.46
N LEU A 201 -12.10 7.59 -4.25
CA LEU A 201 -12.08 6.22 -3.74
C LEU A 201 -12.87 5.29 -4.68
N MET A 202 -14.11 5.66 -5.01
CA MET A 202 -14.97 4.89 -5.91
C MET A 202 -14.31 4.67 -7.28
N ARG A 203 -13.63 5.70 -7.82
CA ARG A 203 -12.90 5.54 -9.08
C ARG A 203 -11.76 4.53 -8.99
N ALA A 204 -11.02 4.52 -7.89
CA ALA A 204 -9.96 3.54 -7.66
C ALA A 204 -10.54 2.12 -7.46
N GLU A 205 -11.65 2.00 -6.74
CA GLU A 205 -12.41 0.76 -6.55
C GLU A 205 -12.90 0.17 -7.87
N ASP A 206 -13.50 0.99 -8.75
CA ASP A 206 -13.95 0.58 -10.10
C ASP A 206 -12.81 -0.02 -10.95
N LEU A 207 -11.58 0.40 -10.69
CA LEU A 207 -10.37 -0.13 -11.34
C LEU A 207 -9.78 -1.34 -10.60
N GLY A 208 -10.38 -1.75 -9.48
CA GLY A 208 -9.91 -2.86 -8.66
C GLY A 208 -8.65 -2.56 -7.85
N LEU A 209 -8.30 -1.29 -7.63
CA LEU A 209 -7.15 -0.90 -6.84
C LEU A 209 -7.44 -1.03 -5.35
N VAL A 210 -6.42 -1.32 -4.55
CA VAL A 210 -6.52 -1.21 -3.09
C VAL A 210 -6.34 0.25 -2.69
N THR A 211 -7.19 0.73 -1.80
CA THR A 211 -7.19 2.14 -1.38
C THR A 211 -6.96 2.31 0.11
N GLY A 212 -6.16 3.32 0.46
CA GLY A 212 -5.97 3.74 1.83
C GLY A 212 -6.14 5.25 2.02
N VAL A 213 -6.46 5.65 3.24
CA VAL A 213 -6.51 7.06 3.63
C VAL A 213 -5.67 7.28 4.88
N ILE A 214 -4.82 8.31 4.85
CA ILE A 214 -4.08 8.77 6.05
C ILE A 214 -4.65 10.13 6.45
N THR A 215 -5.23 10.21 7.63
CA THR A 215 -6.04 11.34 8.08
C THR A 215 -5.88 11.60 9.58
N ASP A 216 -6.21 12.81 10.03
CA ASP A 216 -6.33 13.11 11.47
C ASP A 216 -7.55 12.44 12.13
N GLY A 217 -8.41 11.81 11.36
CA GLY A 217 -9.58 11.05 11.82
C GLY A 217 -10.75 11.89 12.30
N ILE A 218 -10.62 13.21 12.44
CA ILE A 218 -11.65 14.05 13.08
C ILE A 218 -13.01 13.92 12.38
N LYS A 219 -13.04 13.92 11.05
CA LYS A 219 -14.30 13.73 10.31
C LYS A 219 -14.82 12.30 10.35
N LEU A 220 -13.93 11.31 10.58
CA LEU A 220 -14.30 9.90 10.65
C LEU A 220 -14.99 9.53 11.98
N ALA A 221 -14.98 10.43 12.97
CA ALA A 221 -15.83 10.32 14.15
C ALA A 221 -17.33 10.40 13.81
N ASP A 222 -17.72 11.04 12.70
CA ASP A 222 -19.07 10.88 12.14
C ASP A 222 -19.16 9.53 11.41
N THR A 223 -19.83 8.57 12.04
CA THR A 223 -20.00 7.20 11.54
C THR A 223 -20.68 7.16 10.16
N ARG A 224 -21.54 8.12 9.81
CA ARG A 224 -22.18 8.19 8.48
C ARG A 224 -21.19 8.62 7.42
N TYR A 225 -20.34 9.59 7.72
CA TYR A 225 -19.29 9.99 6.80
C TYR A 225 -18.29 8.85 6.57
N LEU A 226 -17.85 8.17 7.65
CA LEU A 226 -17.00 6.98 7.52
C LEU A 226 -17.67 5.92 6.64
N LYS A 227 -18.97 5.62 6.87
CA LYS A 227 -19.73 4.67 6.03
C LYS A 227 -19.69 5.05 4.54
N THR A 228 -19.80 6.34 4.22
CA THR A 228 -19.70 6.81 2.84
C THR A 228 -18.36 6.46 2.19
N LEU A 229 -17.26 6.55 2.95
CA LEU A 229 -15.92 6.18 2.44
C LEU A 229 -15.77 4.67 2.31
N LEU A 230 -16.30 3.88 3.26
CA LEU A 230 -16.31 2.42 3.19
C LEU A 230 -17.12 1.93 1.98
N ASP A 231 -18.31 2.49 1.75
CA ASP A 231 -19.13 2.17 0.58
C ASP A 231 -18.48 2.59 -0.74
N ALA A 232 -17.56 3.55 -0.69
CA ALA A 232 -16.78 3.99 -1.85
C ALA A 232 -15.51 3.15 -2.10
N GLY A 233 -15.27 2.10 -1.30
CA GLY A 233 -14.14 1.18 -1.48
C GLY A 233 -12.90 1.53 -0.65
N LEU A 234 -13.05 2.15 0.54
CA LEU A 234 -11.93 2.34 1.45
C LEU A 234 -11.55 1.01 2.10
N ASP A 235 -10.35 0.48 1.79
CA ASP A 235 -9.85 -0.80 2.31
C ASP A 235 -9.10 -0.66 3.63
N HIS A 236 -8.36 0.44 3.82
CA HIS A 236 -7.59 0.66 5.04
C HIS A 236 -7.43 2.14 5.39
N ALA A 237 -7.17 2.40 6.67
CA ALA A 237 -6.88 3.75 7.14
C ALA A 237 -5.71 3.79 8.12
N MET A 238 -4.96 4.89 8.11
CA MET A 238 -4.07 5.26 9.21
C MET A 238 -4.56 6.55 9.85
N ILE A 239 -4.88 6.47 11.14
CA ILE A 239 -5.34 7.61 11.93
C ILE A 239 -4.15 8.27 12.62
N VAL A 240 -3.87 9.52 12.27
CA VAL A 240 -2.83 10.34 12.93
C VAL A 240 -3.40 10.87 14.23
N LEU A 241 -3.16 10.15 15.30
CA LEU A 241 -3.76 10.44 16.60
C LEU A 241 -3.27 11.76 17.18
N GLN A 242 -4.23 12.53 17.65
CA GLN A 242 -4.04 13.69 18.50
C GLN A 242 -4.60 13.34 19.89
N PRO A 243 -3.78 12.80 20.83
CA PRO A 243 -4.29 12.18 22.05
C PRO A 243 -5.18 13.04 22.94
N SER A 244 -5.01 14.36 22.85
CA SER A 244 -5.84 15.36 23.57
C SER A 244 -7.19 15.65 22.91
N LYS A 245 -7.44 15.20 21.68
CA LYS A 245 -8.69 15.40 20.97
C LYS A 245 -9.56 14.15 21.03
N ALA A 246 -10.73 14.23 21.63
CA ALA A 246 -11.67 13.12 21.75
C ALA A 246 -12.03 12.54 20.35
N GLN A 247 -12.27 13.39 19.35
CA GLN A 247 -12.68 12.98 18.01
C GLN A 247 -11.72 12.00 17.33
N THR A 248 -10.40 12.06 17.62
CA THR A 248 -9.46 11.09 17.04
C THR A 248 -9.62 9.70 17.64
N TRP A 249 -10.05 9.60 18.91
CA TRP A 249 -10.42 8.33 19.54
C TRP A 249 -11.79 7.86 19.10
N ASP A 250 -12.74 8.79 18.95
CA ASP A 250 -14.10 8.49 18.45
C ASP A 250 -14.03 7.92 17.03
N SER A 251 -13.05 8.34 16.20
CA SER A 251 -12.86 7.75 14.87
C SER A 251 -12.48 6.27 14.95
N LEU A 252 -11.63 5.85 15.88
CA LEU A 252 -11.30 4.43 16.08
C LEU A 252 -12.53 3.64 16.51
N ALA A 253 -13.36 4.20 17.39
CA ALA A 253 -14.62 3.57 17.80
C ALA A 253 -15.60 3.45 16.62
N SER A 254 -15.64 4.45 15.72
CA SER A 254 -16.46 4.40 14.49
C SER A 254 -16.01 3.26 13.57
N PHE A 255 -14.71 3.06 13.39
CA PHE A 255 -14.19 1.90 12.63
C PHE A 255 -14.52 0.57 13.30
N ALA A 256 -14.36 0.47 14.62
CA ALA A 256 -14.70 -0.74 15.37
C ALA A 256 -16.19 -1.10 15.19
N TYR A 257 -17.08 -0.10 15.27
CA TYR A 257 -18.50 -0.27 15.01
C TYR A 257 -18.80 -0.82 13.61
N TRP A 258 -18.25 -0.18 12.55
CA TRP A 258 -18.53 -0.62 11.18
C TRP A 258 -17.90 -1.97 10.86
N ARG A 259 -16.73 -2.28 11.40
CA ARG A 259 -16.11 -3.59 11.26
C ARG A 259 -17.03 -4.70 11.80
N GLU A 260 -17.65 -4.48 12.95
CA GLU A 260 -18.63 -5.42 13.53
C GLU A 260 -19.90 -5.50 12.67
N VAL A 261 -20.48 -4.35 12.28
CA VAL A 261 -21.73 -4.28 11.50
C VAL A 261 -21.58 -4.91 10.12
N LEU A 262 -20.46 -4.66 9.43
CA LEU A 262 -20.22 -5.17 8.08
C LEU A 262 -19.62 -6.58 8.07
N ASN A 263 -19.21 -7.10 9.24
CA ASN A 263 -18.42 -8.33 9.37
C ASN A 263 -17.21 -8.30 8.43
N ASP A 264 -16.57 -7.13 8.32
CA ASP A 264 -15.46 -6.86 7.42
C ASP A 264 -14.19 -6.56 8.21
N ASP A 265 -13.07 -7.12 7.74
CA ASP A 265 -11.78 -7.00 8.38
C ASP A 265 -11.00 -5.75 7.89
N ILE A 266 -11.60 -4.59 8.09
CA ILE A 266 -11.00 -3.31 7.71
C ILE A 266 -9.68 -3.11 8.47
N PHE A 267 -8.58 -2.95 7.73
CA PHE A 267 -7.27 -2.73 8.34
C PHE A 267 -7.13 -1.28 8.80
N ILE A 268 -6.86 -1.11 10.10
CA ILE A 268 -6.68 0.20 10.72
C ILE A 268 -5.31 0.27 11.39
N ALA A 269 -4.51 1.26 10.99
CA ALA A 269 -3.29 1.64 11.69
C ALA A 269 -3.49 2.96 12.44
N ALA A 270 -2.75 3.15 13.52
CA ALA A 270 -2.64 4.44 14.19
C ALA A 270 -1.24 5.00 14.02
N HIS A 271 -1.11 6.32 13.86
CA HIS A 271 0.16 7.02 13.99
C HIS A 271 0.18 7.85 15.27
N LEU A 272 1.21 7.66 16.07
CA LEU A 272 1.42 8.42 17.31
C LEU A 272 2.77 9.15 17.26
N THR A 273 2.75 10.47 17.33
CA THR A 273 3.96 11.27 17.45
C THR A 273 4.33 11.49 18.92
N MET A 274 5.50 11.01 19.32
CA MET A 274 6.06 11.29 20.65
C MET A 274 6.49 12.76 20.73
N THR A 275 5.98 13.44 21.73
CA THR A 275 6.29 14.86 22.07
C THR A 275 6.82 14.96 23.50
N LYS A 276 7.40 16.10 23.87
CA LYS A 276 7.80 16.36 25.27
C LYS A 276 6.62 16.27 26.24
N GLN A 277 5.40 16.61 25.78
CA GLN A 277 4.20 16.58 26.60
C GLN A 277 3.70 15.15 26.88
N ASN A 278 3.72 14.27 25.86
CA ASN A 278 3.18 12.91 25.99
C ASN A 278 4.22 11.81 26.28
N ALA A 279 5.52 12.13 26.21
CA ALA A 279 6.60 11.15 26.36
C ALA A 279 6.56 10.35 27.69
N LYS A 280 6.02 10.93 28.76
CA LYS A 280 5.83 10.22 30.03
C LYS A 280 4.64 9.25 30.05
N GLN A 281 3.69 9.45 29.13
CA GLN A 281 2.45 8.68 29.02
C GLN A 281 2.44 7.81 27.77
N ILE A 282 3.56 7.73 27.05
CA ILE A 282 3.62 7.10 25.72
C ILE A 282 3.16 5.63 25.77
N ASN A 283 3.58 4.87 26.79
CA ASN A 283 3.20 3.47 26.95
C ASN A 283 1.69 3.33 27.21
N ALA A 284 1.12 4.13 28.11
CA ALA A 284 -0.32 4.11 28.35
C ALA A 284 -1.14 4.50 27.12
N LEU A 285 -0.61 5.39 26.27
CA LEU A 285 -1.24 5.70 24.99
C LEU A 285 -1.16 4.52 24.00
N ILE A 286 -0.04 3.82 23.97
CA ILE A 286 0.12 2.59 23.15
C ILE A 286 -0.85 1.51 23.62
N ASP A 287 -0.96 1.27 24.94
CA ASP A 287 -1.90 0.30 25.49
C ASP A 287 -3.34 0.64 25.09
N ARG A 288 -3.74 1.91 25.23
CA ARG A 288 -5.06 2.35 24.80
C ARG A 288 -5.30 2.21 23.30
N ILE A 289 -4.27 2.39 22.47
CA ILE A 289 -4.36 2.14 21.02
C ILE A 289 -4.57 0.67 20.76
N ALA A 290 -3.82 -0.22 21.43
CA ALA A 290 -3.99 -1.69 21.30
C ALA A 290 -5.41 -2.12 21.67
N GLU A 291 -5.95 -1.60 22.79
CA GLU A 291 -7.32 -1.88 23.25
C GLU A 291 -8.41 -1.37 22.29
N SER A 292 -8.11 -0.38 21.44
CA SER A 292 -9.07 0.16 20.47
C SER A 292 -9.31 -0.70 19.23
N GLY A 293 -8.64 -1.85 19.12
CA GLY A 293 -8.76 -2.75 17.99
C GLY A 293 -7.99 -2.31 16.74
N VAL A 294 -7.04 -1.39 16.90
CA VAL A 294 -6.07 -1.02 15.86
C VAL A 294 -5.14 -2.21 15.59
N ARG A 295 -4.82 -2.46 14.33
CA ARG A 295 -4.02 -3.61 13.91
C ARG A 295 -2.51 -3.32 13.80
N ALA A 296 -2.12 -2.06 13.71
CA ALA A 296 -0.73 -1.68 13.57
C ALA A 296 -0.47 -0.25 14.07
N LEU A 297 0.76 0.01 14.50
CA LEU A 297 1.18 1.30 15.03
C LEU A 297 2.35 1.88 14.22
N SER A 298 2.24 3.15 13.84
CA SER A 298 3.35 3.96 13.35
C SER A 298 3.80 4.94 14.44
N LEU A 299 5.10 5.02 14.69
CA LEU A 299 5.66 5.88 15.73
C LEU A 299 6.69 6.86 15.15
N SER A 300 6.59 8.12 15.51
CA SER A 300 7.60 9.14 15.21
C SER A 300 7.92 9.99 16.44
N ALA A 301 9.01 10.74 16.37
CA ALA A 301 9.38 11.73 17.39
C ALA A 301 9.30 13.15 16.80
N ALA A 302 8.67 14.08 17.50
CA ALA A 302 8.60 15.49 17.11
C ALA A 302 9.94 16.23 17.27
N ASP A 303 10.89 15.65 18.01
CA ASP A 303 12.20 16.23 18.32
C ASP A 303 13.24 15.11 18.34
N ALA A 304 14.40 15.34 17.72
CA ALA A 304 15.51 14.39 17.69
C ALA A 304 15.97 13.95 19.09
N ALA A 305 15.83 14.81 20.11
CA ALA A 305 16.14 14.45 21.49
C ALA A 305 15.25 13.34 22.08
N LEU A 306 14.11 13.04 21.44
CA LEU A 306 13.19 11.98 21.84
C LEU A 306 13.47 10.63 21.13
N GLU A 307 14.28 10.61 20.07
CA GLU A 307 14.62 9.38 19.33
C GLU A 307 15.12 8.22 20.23
N PRO A 308 15.98 8.45 21.25
CA PRO A 308 16.39 7.37 22.15
C PRO A 308 15.23 6.73 22.93
N LYS A 309 14.18 7.52 23.25
CA LYS A 309 12.99 7.02 23.95
C LYS A 309 12.02 6.31 23.02
N LEU A 310 12.10 6.60 21.72
CA LEU A 310 11.23 5.99 20.71
C LEU A 310 11.47 4.48 20.61
N GLN A 311 12.72 4.01 20.81
CA GLN A 311 13.00 2.58 20.80
C GLN A 311 12.28 1.85 21.95
N ALA A 312 12.31 2.38 23.17
CA ALA A 312 11.58 1.79 24.29
C ALA A 312 10.05 1.75 24.04
N ALA A 313 9.51 2.77 23.37
CA ALA A 313 8.09 2.78 22.98
C ALA A 313 7.77 1.71 21.90
N ARG A 314 8.69 1.45 20.96
CA ARG A 314 8.58 0.37 19.99
C ARG A 314 8.61 -1.00 20.65
N ASP A 315 9.52 -1.20 21.59
CA ASP A 315 9.62 -2.44 22.35
C ASP A 315 8.33 -2.68 23.18
N HIS A 316 7.75 -1.61 23.74
CA HIS A 316 6.48 -1.69 24.44
C HIS A 316 5.32 -2.04 23.50
N ALA A 317 5.25 -1.46 22.30
CA ALA A 317 4.25 -1.81 21.30
C ALA A 317 4.35 -3.30 20.90
N ALA A 318 5.56 -3.81 20.73
CA ALA A 318 5.78 -5.23 20.44
C ALA A 318 5.30 -6.15 21.60
N MET A 319 5.51 -5.73 22.87
CA MET A 319 4.97 -6.47 24.04
C MET A 319 3.44 -6.41 24.13
N ALA A 320 2.81 -5.37 23.60
CA ALA A 320 1.36 -5.23 23.49
C ALA A 320 0.77 -5.93 22.25
N ASP A 321 1.56 -6.74 21.55
CA ASP A 321 1.18 -7.45 20.31
C ASP A 321 0.66 -6.50 19.22
N LEU A 322 1.25 -5.30 19.14
CA LEU A 322 0.90 -4.26 18.19
C LEU A 322 2.02 -4.08 17.16
N PRO A 323 1.89 -4.67 15.95
CA PRO A 323 2.89 -4.58 14.88
C PRO A 323 3.21 -3.13 14.49
N LEU A 324 4.46 -2.89 14.06
CA LEU A 324 4.90 -1.56 13.64
C LEU A 324 4.81 -1.38 12.13
N VAL A 325 4.27 -0.25 11.69
CA VAL A 325 4.28 0.23 10.29
C VAL A 325 5.38 1.27 10.13
N TRP A 326 6.22 1.11 9.11
CA TRP A 326 7.41 1.95 8.91
C TRP A 326 7.39 2.78 7.63
N ASP A 327 6.66 2.37 6.62
CA ASP A 327 6.79 2.82 5.24
C ASP A 327 5.64 3.69 4.74
N LEU A 328 4.58 3.91 5.56
CA LEU A 328 3.54 4.87 5.22
C LEU A 328 4.01 6.32 5.50
N PRO A 329 3.70 7.27 4.61
CA PRO A 329 4.04 8.66 4.85
C PRO A 329 3.26 9.20 6.06
N VAL A 330 3.91 10.01 6.89
CA VAL A 330 3.20 10.76 7.94
C VAL A 330 2.75 12.09 7.35
N PRO A 331 1.44 12.37 7.25
CA PRO A 331 0.96 13.58 6.61
C PRO A 331 1.45 14.83 7.34
N TYR A 332 1.51 15.92 6.63
CA TYR A 332 1.89 17.19 7.22
C TYR A 332 0.86 17.66 8.24
N THR A 333 1.31 17.92 9.44
CA THR A 333 0.51 18.39 10.57
C THR A 333 1.30 19.38 11.41
N ALA A 334 0.70 19.88 12.49
CA ALA A 334 1.42 20.68 13.48
C ALA A 334 2.61 19.93 14.11
N LEU A 335 2.52 18.61 14.25
CA LEU A 335 3.56 17.76 14.83
C LEU A 335 4.53 17.19 13.78
N ASN A 336 4.14 17.18 12.53
CA ASN A 336 4.97 16.81 11.38
C ASN A 336 4.99 17.91 10.32
N PRO A 337 5.51 19.12 10.63
CA PRO A 337 5.53 20.21 9.68
C PRO A 337 6.62 20.02 8.63
N VAL A 338 6.42 20.63 7.44
CA VAL A 338 7.40 20.59 6.33
C VAL A 338 8.81 21.04 6.74
N SER A 339 8.93 21.84 7.78
CA SER A 339 10.24 22.26 8.30
C SER A 339 11.09 21.09 8.84
N LEU A 340 10.49 19.96 9.19
CA LEU A 340 11.22 18.75 9.58
C LEU A 340 11.87 18.08 8.36
N GLU A 341 11.24 18.11 7.20
CA GLU A 341 11.87 17.65 5.94
C GLU A 341 13.16 18.41 5.65
N LEU A 342 13.10 19.74 5.73
CA LEU A 342 14.24 20.62 5.43
C LEU A 342 15.42 20.39 6.39
N LYS A 343 15.15 20.01 7.62
CA LYS A 343 16.18 19.62 8.60
C LYS A 343 16.73 18.23 8.32
N ALA A 344 15.85 17.28 7.92
CA ALA A 344 16.22 15.91 7.64
C ALA A 344 17.06 15.79 6.35
N ALA A 345 16.82 16.64 5.34
CA ALA A 345 17.57 16.64 4.08
C ALA A 345 19.09 16.86 4.28
N LYS A 346 19.51 17.37 5.42
CA LYS A 346 20.93 17.64 5.73
C LYS A 346 21.69 16.44 6.32
N GLY A 347 21.12 15.22 6.38
CA GLY A 347 21.87 14.08 6.95
C GLY A 347 21.10 12.76 7.09
N ARG A 348 19.83 12.68 6.74
CA ARG A 348 19.09 11.42 6.77
C ARG A 348 19.26 10.63 5.48
N LYS A 349 19.59 9.35 5.62
CA LYS A 349 19.46 8.37 4.53
C LYS A 349 17.98 8.31 4.12
N GLN A 350 17.73 8.40 2.81
CA GLN A 350 16.37 8.22 2.28
C GLN A 350 15.86 6.82 2.63
N PRO A 351 14.54 6.65 2.88
CA PRO A 351 13.97 5.31 3.04
C PRO A 351 14.31 4.43 1.83
N ASP A 352 14.74 3.21 2.06
CA ASP A 352 15.27 2.32 1.00
C ASP A 352 14.25 2.03 -0.12
N GLY A 353 12.95 2.12 0.18
CA GLY A 353 11.85 1.93 -0.79
C GLY A 353 11.47 3.18 -1.59
N ALA A 354 11.92 4.38 -1.17
CA ALA A 354 11.56 5.62 -1.85
C ALA A 354 12.07 5.63 -3.30
N GLY A 355 11.20 5.94 -4.25
CA GLY A 355 11.50 5.90 -5.68
C GLY A 355 11.60 4.48 -6.26
N LYS A 356 11.37 3.43 -5.48
CA LYS A 356 11.43 2.02 -5.90
C LYS A 356 10.14 1.28 -5.60
N ALA A 357 9.73 1.28 -4.32
CA ALA A 357 8.54 0.60 -3.84
C ALA A 357 7.32 1.53 -3.82
N TRP A 358 7.53 2.79 -3.60
CA TRP A 358 6.49 3.82 -3.64
C TRP A 358 6.99 5.11 -4.28
N LEU A 359 6.05 5.91 -4.74
CA LEU A 359 6.22 7.30 -5.16
C LEU A 359 5.21 8.18 -4.42
N TYR A 360 5.50 9.47 -4.37
CA TYR A 360 4.62 10.47 -3.77
C TYR A 360 4.20 11.48 -4.83
N VAL A 361 2.91 11.77 -4.92
CA VAL A 361 2.35 12.74 -5.86
C VAL A 361 1.86 13.97 -5.11
N GLU A 362 2.40 15.14 -5.45
CA GLU A 362 1.98 16.41 -4.86
C GLU A 362 0.61 16.87 -5.41
N PRO A 363 -0.08 17.82 -4.74
CA PRO A 363 -1.44 18.23 -5.14
C PRO A 363 -1.60 18.82 -6.54
N ASP A 364 -0.51 19.18 -7.22
CA ASP A 364 -0.47 19.63 -8.63
C ASP A 364 -0.05 18.53 -9.62
N GLY A 365 0.13 17.32 -9.12
CA GLY A 365 0.48 16.16 -9.94
C GLY A 365 1.97 15.90 -10.09
N ASP A 366 2.85 16.71 -9.51
CA ASP A 366 4.29 16.48 -9.50
C ASP A 366 4.64 15.21 -8.70
N VAL A 367 5.53 14.40 -9.26
CA VAL A 367 5.92 13.11 -8.71
C VAL A 367 7.28 13.21 -8.04
N LEU A 368 7.34 12.81 -6.79
CA LEU A 368 8.55 12.74 -5.97
C LEU A 368 8.90 11.27 -5.66
N PRO A 369 10.17 10.93 -5.39
CA PRO A 369 10.55 9.59 -4.91
C PRO A 369 9.84 9.17 -3.63
N GLY A 370 9.47 10.11 -2.78
CA GLY A 370 8.74 9.93 -1.53
C GLY A 370 8.47 11.26 -0.87
N GLN A 371 7.61 11.30 0.13
CA GLN A 371 7.35 12.52 0.90
C GLN A 371 8.66 13.09 1.45
N GLY A 372 8.86 14.38 1.30
CA GLY A 372 10.04 15.08 1.79
C GLY A 372 11.30 14.97 0.93
N ILE A 373 11.24 14.27 -0.19
CA ILE A 373 12.35 14.17 -1.14
C ILE A 373 12.10 15.13 -2.31
N ASN A 374 12.63 16.34 -2.22
CA ASN A 374 12.37 17.43 -3.18
C ASN A 374 13.10 17.25 -4.52
N LYS A 375 12.87 16.11 -5.20
CA LYS A 375 13.34 15.82 -6.55
C LYS A 375 12.11 15.48 -7.41
N VAL A 376 11.67 16.40 -8.25
CA VAL A 376 10.58 16.15 -9.18
C VAL A 376 11.06 15.19 -10.27
N LEU A 377 10.38 14.04 -10.39
CA LEU A 377 10.64 13.01 -11.40
C LEU A 377 9.87 13.28 -12.70
N GLY A 378 8.79 14.02 -12.63
CA GLY A 378 7.87 14.37 -13.69
C GLY A 378 6.50 14.69 -13.11
N ASN A 379 5.47 14.83 -13.96
CA ASN A 379 4.11 15.16 -13.55
C ASN A 379 3.11 14.13 -14.08
N MET A 380 2.20 13.66 -13.23
CA MET A 380 1.25 12.59 -13.58
C MET A 380 0.27 12.98 -14.71
N LEU A 381 0.00 14.26 -14.94
CA LEU A 381 -0.86 14.69 -16.04
C LEU A 381 -0.07 14.95 -17.32
N MET A 382 1.10 15.56 -17.18
CA MET A 382 1.84 16.13 -18.33
C MET A 382 2.80 15.15 -18.98
N ASP A 383 3.34 14.19 -18.21
CA ASP A 383 4.39 13.30 -18.68
C ASP A 383 3.89 11.86 -18.86
N GLU A 384 4.45 11.14 -19.84
CA GLU A 384 4.23 9.70 -19.99
C GLU A 384 4.86 8.93 -18.82
N TRP A 385 4.20 7.86 -18.39
CA TRP A 385 4.67 7.04 -17.27
C TRP A 385 6.14 6.61 -17.40
N GLY A 386 6.52 6.14 -18.59
CA GLY A 386 7.88 5.67 -18.85
C GLY A 386 8.96 6.76 -18.65
N LYS A 387 8.61 8.05 -18.83
CA LYS A 387 9.51 9.18 -18.54
C LYS A 387 9.64 9.38 -17.04
N ILE A 388 8.52 9.42 -16.31
CA ILE A 388 8.49 9.57 -14.85
C ILE A 388 9.32 8.47 -14.21
N TRP A 389 9.08 7.22 -14.61
CA TRP A 389 9.70 6.06 -13.99
C TRP A 389 11.20 5.94 -14.26
N LYS A 390 11.67 6.39 -15.43
CA LYS A 390 13.10 6.42 -15.78
C LYS A 390 13.86 7.54 -15.04
N SER A 391 13.21 8.66 -14.72
CA SER A 391 13.83 9.83 -14.07
C SER A 391 14.26 9.59 -12.61
N LYS A 392 13.93 8.45 -12.03
CA LYS A 392 14.29 8.06 -10.65
C LYS A 392 15.75 7.61 -10.49
N GLY A 393 16.45 7.29 -11.61
CA GLY A 393 17.83 6.80 -11.66
C GLY A 393 18.89 7.84 -11.30
#